data_4611394cfe49927170103ec0124c07f4
#
_entry.id   4611394cfe49927170103ec0124c07f4
#
_cell.length_a   1.000
_cell.length_b   1.000
_cell.length_c   1.000
_cell.angle_alpha   90.00
_cell.angle_beta   90.00
_cell.angle_gamma   90.00
#
_symmetry.space_group_name_H-M   'P 1'
#
loop_
_entity.id
_entity.type
_entity.pdbx_description
1 polymer ?
#
loop_
_entity_poly.entity_id
_entity_poly.type
_entity_poly.pdbx_seq_one_letter_code
_entity_poly.pdbx_strand_id
1 'polypeptide(L)'
;GSDLVSADNLFRFQSEVIRKLAAAESCVFIGRCAEYVLEGEEGLVRVFLYADMEAREARIREKHLYEEKDLVKNIKRIDKERREKRISALGYYEPKDIRKNIKRIDRERRDYHRYYTGRDWENVENYDLMLNTARLGIDGTVNVILDYLEERGLR
;
A
#
# COMPACT_ATOMS: atom_id res chain seq x y z
N GLY A 1 22.40 23.51 -2.98
CA GLY A 1 21.52 23.09 -1.87
C GLY A 1 20.26 22.37 -2.30
N SER A 2 20.22 21.68 -3.47
CA SER A 2 18.99 21.02 -3.98
C SER A 2 19.04 19.48 -4.01
N ASP A 3 20.12 18.85 -3.62
CA ASP A 3 20.32 17.40 -3.81
C ASP A 3 19.84 16.51 -2.65
N LEU A 4 19.40 17.07 -1.54
CA LEU A 4 18.93 16.28 -0.39
C LEU A 4 17.52 15.68 -0.58
N VAL A 5 16.78 16.12 -1.59
CA VAL A 5 15.37 15.72 -1.83
C VAL A 5 15.19 15.04 -3.21
N SER A 6 16.24 14.46 -3.78
CA SER A 6 16.05 13.64 -4.98
C SER A 6 15.31 12.35 -4.64
N ALA A 7 14.54 11.83 -5.61
CA ALA A 7 13.80 10.56 -5.45
C ALA A 7 14.73 9.39 -5.08
N ASP A 8 15.95 9.39 -5.62
CA ASP A 8 16.96 8.35 -5.35
C ASP A 8 17.53 8.45 -3.94
N ASN A 9 17.76 9.66 -3.43
CA ASN A 9 18.18 9.87 -2.05
C ASN A 9 17.09 9.46 -1.07
N LEU A 10 15.84 9.75 -1.39
CA LEU A 10 14.70 9.31 -0.60
C LEU A 10 14.59 7.79 -0.55
N PHE A 11 14.72 7.11 -1.69
CA PHE A 11 14.70 5.65 -1.75
C PHE A 11 15.85 5.03 -0.94
N ARG A 12 17.07 5.56 -1.06
CA ARG A 12 18.22 5.10 -0.29
C ARG A 12 17.99 5.26 1.21
N PHE A 13 17.53 6.42 1.65
CA PHE A 13 17.21 6.68 3.05
C PHE A 13 16.13 5.73 3.58
N GLN A 14 15.03 5.54 2.81
CA GLN A 14 13.99 4.58 3.17
C GLN A 14 14.51 3.15 3.28
N SER A 15 15.39 2.74 2.37
CA SER A 15 16.01 1.40 2.40
C SER A 15 16.88 1.20 3.66
N GLU A 16 17.62 2.20 4.08
CA GLU A 16 18.41 2.16 5.32
C GLU A 16 17.51 2.02 6.56
N VAL A 17 16.39 2.76 6.60
CA VAL A 17 15.40 2.66 7.69
C VAL A 17 14.77 1.28 7.72
N ILE A 18 14.34 0.74 6.57
CA ILE A 18 13.76 -0.60 6.46
C ILE A 18 14.72 -1.66 7.01
N ARG A 19 15.99 -1.65 6.59
CA ARG A 19 16.98 -2.60 7.09
C ARG A 19 17.22 -2.48 8.59
N LYS A 20 17.32 -1.26 9.12
CA LYS A 20 17.49 -1.02 10.56
C LYS A 20 16.33 -1.57 11.39
N LEU A 21 15.09 -1.34 10.95
CA LEU A 21 13.90 -1.84 11.64
C LEU A 21 13.83 -3.37 11.56
N ALA A 22 14.04 -3.95 10.39
CA ALA A 22 14.03 -5.41 10.22
C ALA A 22 15.09 -6.13 11.06
N ALA A 23 16.26 -5.51 11.25
CA ALA A 23 17.32 -6.05 12.11
C ALA A 23 17.02 -5.94 13.62
N ALA A 24 16.14 -5.01 14.02
CA ALA A 24 15.85 -4.74 15.42
C ALA A 24 14.68 -5.60 15.95
N GLU A 25 13.67 -5.84 15.13
CA GLU A 25 12.43 -6.50 15.56
C GLU A 25 11.63 -7.08 14.38
N SER A 26 10.64 -7.93 14.67
CA SER A 26 9.68 -8.41 13.68
C SER A 26 8.82 -7.25 13.17
N CYS A 27 8.79 -7.06 11.86
CA CYS A 27 8.13 -5.91 11.23
C CYS A 27 7.20 -6.33 10.10
N VAL A 28 6.17 -5.52 9.87
CA VAL A 28 5.34 -5.57 8.65
C VAL A 28 5.59 -4.28 7.86
N PHE A 29 6.16 -4.42 6.67
CA PHE A 29 6.39 -3.30 5.76
C PHE A 29 5.34 -3.27 4.64
N ILE A 30 4.84 -2.07 4.34
CA ILE A 30 3.85 -1.88 3.28
C ILE A 30 4.45 -1.07 2.14
N GLY A 31 4.72 -1.73 1.01
CA GLY A 31 5.28 -1.12 -0.20
C GLY A 31 6.74 -0.71 -0.06
N ARG A 32 7.14 0.35 -0.79
CA ARG A 32 8.51 0.91 -0.82
C ARG A 32 9.59 -0.06 -1.30
N CYS A 33 9.21 -1.08 -2.07
CA CYS A 33 10.10 -2.16 -2.52
C CYS A 33 10.81 -2.85 -1.33
N ALA A 34 10.14 -2.97 -0.17
CA ALA A 34 10.72 -3.59 1.01
C ALA A 34 11.11 -5.06 0.76
N GLU A 35 10.37 -5.77 -0.08
CA GLU A 35 10.65 -7.13 -0.53
C GLU A 35 11.99 -7.23 -1.27
N TYR A 36 12.37 -6.20 -2.01
CA TYR A 36 13.65 -6.11 -2.70
C TYR A 36 14.76 -5.63 -1.75
N VAL A 37 14.48 -4.64 -0.91
CA VAL A 37 15.44 -4.07 0.06
C VAL A 37 15.92 -5.12 1.05
N LEU A 38 15.05 -6.06 1.44
CA LEU A 38 15.29 -7.13 2.40
C LEU A 38 15.59 -8.48 1.72
N GLU A 39 15.84 -8.50 0.41
CA GLU A 39 16.15 -9.73 -0.31
C GLU A 39 17.36 -10.44 0.32
N GLY A 40 17.20 -11.74 0.60
CA GLY A 40 18.22 -12.56 1.26
C GLY A 40 18.16 -12.57 2.80
N GLU A 41 17.30 -11.74 3.42
CA GLU A 41 17.09 -11.80 4.87
C GLU A 41 16.33 -13.07 5.26
N GLU A 42 16.86 -13.77 6.27
CA GLU A 42 16.21 -14.95 6.84
C GLU A 42 14.87 -14.53 7.51
N GLY A 43 13.82 -15.29 7.25
CA GLY A 43 12.48 -14.99 7.77
C GLY A 43 11.68 -13.97 6.95
N LEU A 44 12.23 -13.47 5.84
CA LEU A 44 11.46 -12.62 4.93
C LEU A 44 10.28 -13.40 4.32
N VAL A 45 9.09 -12.84 4.40
CA VAL A 45 7.88 -13.31 3.71
C VAL A 45 7.31 -12.18 2.85
N ARG A 46 7.24 -12.41 1.55
CA ARG A 46 6.81 -11.44 0.55
C ARG A 46 5.39 -11.72 0.11
N VAL A 47 4.48 -10.80 0.38
CA VAL A 47 3.05 -10.97 0.10
C VAL A 47 2.55 -9.91 -0.88
N PHE A 48 1.94 -10.35 -1.97
CA PHE A 48 1.25 -9.49 -2.91
C PHE A 48 -0.27 -9.60 -2.71
N LEU A 49 -0.91 -8.49 -2.37
CA LEU A 49 -2.36 -8.43 -2.21
C LEU A 49 -2.99 -7.76 -3.43
N TYR A 50 -3.95 -8.42 -4.03
CA TYR A 50 -4.69 -7.90 -5.17
C TYR A 50 -6.20 -8.09 -5.01
N ALA A 51 -6.98 -7.46 -5.86
CA ALA A 51 -8.41 -7.65 -5.97
C ALA A 51 -8.89 -7.22 -7.37
N ASP A 52 -10.01 -7.79 -7.80
CA ASP A 52 -10.66 -7.43 -9.05
C ASP A 52 -11.04 -5.93 -9.05
N MET A 53 -11.08 -5.32 -10.23
CA MET A 53 -11.32 -3.88 -10.37
C MET A 53 -12.64 -3.45 -9.73
N GLU A 54 -13.68 -4.25 -9.91
CA GLU A 54 -15.02 -4.00 -9.37
C GLU A 54 -15.03 -3.98 -7.84
N ALA A 55 -14.34 -4.92 -7.20
CA ALA A 55 -14.19 -4.99 -5.75
C ALA A 55 -13.38 -3.80 -5.21
N ARG A 56 -12.36 -3.37 -5.93
CA ARG A 56 -11.53 -2.20 -5.59
C ARG A 56 -12.34 -0.90 -5.69
N GLU A 57 -13.14 -0.76 -6.75
CA GLU A 57 -14.04 0.39 -6.91
C GLU A 57 -15.09 0.44 -5.79
N ALA A 58 -15.71 -0.71 -5.48
CA ALA A 58 -16.72 -0.80 -4.41
C ALA A 58 -16.13 -0.39 -3.05
N ARG A 59 -14.94 -0.88 -2.70
CA ARG A 59 -14.23 -0.53 -1.46
C ARG A 59 -13.91 0.97 -1.37
N ILE A 60 -13.49 1.59 -2.46
CA ILE A 60 -13.23 3.03 -2.48
C ILE A 60 -14.52 3.81 -2.28
N ARG A 61 -15.61 3.44 -2.94
CA ARG A 61 -16.92 4.09 -2.77
C ARG A 61 -17.41 3.98 -1.33
N GLU A 62 -17.30 2.80 -0.74
CA GLU A 62 -17.69 2.55 0.65
C GLU A 62 -16.88 3.41 1.62
N LYS A 63 -15.56 3.47 1.45
CA LYS A 63 -14.67 4.26 2.27
C LYS A 63 -14.99 5.76 2.16
N HIS A 64 -15.23 6.27 0.95
CA HIS A 64 -15.61 7.68 0.76
C HIS A 64 -16.97 8.02 1.36
N LEU A 65 -17.95 7.11 1.27
CA LEU A 65 -19.24 7.29 1.95
C LEU A 65 -19.09 7.32 3.47
N TYR A 66 -18.17 6.53 4.03
CA TYR A 66 -17.85 6.54 5.46
C TYR A 66 -17.18 7.84 5.88
N GLU A 67 -16.17 8.27 5.15
CA GLU A 67 -15.47 9.54 5.39
C GLU A 67 -16.40 10.74 5.23
N GLU A 68 -17.34 10.70 4.28
CA GLU A 68 -18.35 11.77 4.08
C GLU A 68 -19.33 11.84 5.25
N LYS A 69 -19.80 10.71 5.80
CA LYS A 69 -20.67 10.68 6.97
C LYS A 69 -19.97 11.17 8.24
N ASP A 70 -18.71 10.80 8.44
CA ASP A 70 -17.88 11.26 9.56
C ASP A 70 -17.48 12.72 9.39
N LEU A 71 -17.22 13.17 8.16
CA LEU A 71 -17.01 14.58 7.82
C LEU A 71 -18.24 15.42 8.14
N VAL A 72 -19.44 15.01 7.73
CA VAL A 72 -20.69 15.74 8.04
C VAL A 72 -20.91 15.84 9.55
N LYS A 73 -20.56 14.80 10.31
CA LYS A 73 -20.67 14.80 11.78
C LYS A 73 -19.63 15.71 12.46
N ASN A 74 -18.43 15.81 11.89
CA ASN A 74 -17.36 16.67 12.38
C ASN A 74 -17.38 18.08 11.82
N ILE A 75 -17.97 18.31 10.64
CA ILE A 75 -18.05 19.60 9.93
C ILE A 75 -18.98 20.62 10.61
N LYS A 76 -19.93 20.19 11.43
CA LYS A 76 -20.66 21.11 12.33
C LYS A 76 -19.71 21.85 13.30
N ARG A 77 -18.44 21.52 13.33
CA ARG A 77 -17.41 22.03 14.25
C ARG A 77 -16.22 22.75 13.61
N ILE A 78 -16.07 22.80 12.28
CA ILE A 78 -14.84 23.33 11.63
C ILE A 78 -15.19 24.33 10.52
N ASP A 79 -14.51 25.48 10.56
CA ASP A 79 -14.59 26.62 9.65
C ASP A 79 -14.43 26.23 8.14
N LYS A 80 -15.17 26.96 7.27
CA LYS A 80 -15.32 26.70 5.83
C LYS A 80 -13.98 26.60 5.07
N GLU A 81 -13.01 27.42 5.44
CA GLU A 81 -11.70 27.51 4.77
C GLU A 81 -10.79 26.29 5.06
N ARG A 82 -10.87 25.71 6.24
CA ARG A 82 -10.22 24.44 6.60
C ARG A 82 -10.86 23.24 5.90
N ARG A 83 -12.14 23.34 5.61
CA ARG A 83 -12.95 22.33 4.92
C ARG A 83 -12.49 22.13 3.47
N GLU A 84 -12.32 23.21 2.72
CA GLU A 84 -11.91 23.15 1.30
C GLU A 84 -10.49 22.62 1.13
N LYS A 85 -9.55 23.02 2.00
CA LYS A 85 -8.18 22.50 2.01
C LYS A 85 -8.11 21.00 2.35
N ARG A 86 -8.96 20.51 3.24
CA ARG A 86 -8.98 19.11 3.68
C ARG A 86 -9.64 18.19 2.65
N ILE A 87 -10.70 18.63 1.99
CA ILE A 87 -11.36 17.93 0.89
C ILE A 87 -10.42 17.81 -0.31
N SER A 88 -9.67 18.86 -0.64
CA SER A 88 -8.66 18.87 -1.68
C SER A 88 -7.46 17.95 -1.36
N ALA A 89 -7.04 17.88 -0.09
CA ALA A 89 -5.95 17.03 0.37
C ALA A 89 -6.33 15.54 0.48
N LEU A 90 -7.62 15.23 0.72
CA LEU A 90 -8.14 13.85 0.77
C LEU A 90 -8.40 13.26 -0.63
N GLY A 91 -8.20 14.04 -1.70
CA GLY A 91 -8.37 13.58 -3.08
C GLY A 91 -9.81 13.13 -3.35
N TYR A 92 -10.77 14.08 -3.26
CA TYR A 92 -12.16 13.81 -3.62
C TYR A 92 -12.24 13.38 -5.09
N TYR A 93 -12.44 12.08 -5.30
CA TYR A 93 -12.62 11.53 -6.63
C TYR A 93 -14.11 11.46 -6.98
N GLU A 94 -14.51 12.16 -8.02
CA GLU A 94 -15.81 11.94 -8.63
C GLU A 94 -16.00 10.45 -8.93
N PRO A 95 -17.19 9.86 -8.67
CA PRO A 95 -17.44 8.43 -8.88
C PRO A 95 -17.07 7.90 -10.27
N LYS A 96 -17.19 8.76 -11.30
CA LYS A 96 -16.82 8.46 -12.70
C LYS A 96 -15.31 8.28 -12.92
N ASP A 97 -14.48 8.81 -12.03
CA ASP A 97 -13.01 8.81 -12.19
C ASP A 97 -12.31 7.74 -11.35
N ILE A 98 -13.02 7.01 -10.46
CA ILE A 98 -12.44 6.01 -9.56
C ILE A 98 -11.60 4.99 -10.33
N ARG A 99 -12.15 4.36 -11.37
CA ARG A 99 -11.46 3.36 -12.19
C ARG A 99 -10.21 3.93 -12.87
N LYS A 100 -10.29 5.15 -13.40
CA LYS A 100 -9.17 5.84 -14.02
C LYS A 100 -8.06 6.11 -12.99
N ASN A 101 -8.41 6.52 -11.80
CA ASN A 101 -7.47 6.78 -10.72
C ASN A 101 -6.80 5.49 -10.21
N ILE A 102 -7.55 4.39 -10.05
CA ILE A 102 -6.98 3.08 -9.73
C ILE A 102 -5.91 2.71 -10.75
N LYS A 103 -6.23 2.77 -12.05
CA LYS A 103 -5.29 2.44 -13.14
C LYS A 103 -4.05 3.35 -13.13
N ARG A 104 -4.22 4.64 -12.82
CA ARG A 104 -3.11 5.59 -12.71
C ARG A 104 -2.19 5.22 -11.55
N ILE A 105 -2.75 4.99 -10.37
CA ILE A 105 -1.99 4.62 -9.17
C ILE A 105 -1.25 3.30 -9.36
N ASP A 106 -1.89 2.31 -10.00
CA ASP A 106 -1.24 1.02 -10.26
C ASP A 106 -0.08 1.18 -11.26
N ARG A 107 -0.24 2.04 -12.27
CA ARG A 107 0.87 2.36 -13.18
C ARG A 107 2.03 3.02 -12.44
N GLU A 108 1.76 4.03 -11.61
CA GLU A 108 2.79 4.70 -10.82
C GLU A 108 3.53 3.72 -9.89
N ARG A 109 2.82 2.74 -9.30
CA ARG A 109 3.43 1.69 -8.48
C ARG A 109 4.32 0.76 -9.30
N ARG A 110 3.86 0.30 -10.47
CA ARG A 110 4.66 -0.52 -11.38
C ARG A 110 5.91 0.20 -11.86
N ASP A 111 5.77 1.46 -12.26
CA ASP A 111 6.88 2.28 -12.74
C ASP A 111 7.92 2.51 -11.62
N TYR A 112 7.45 2.82 -10.41
CA TYR A 112 8.30 2.97 -9.22
C TYR A 112 9.06 1.67 -8.90
N HIS A 113 8.35 0.54 -8.85
CA HIS A 113 8.96 -0.76 -8.58
C HIS A 113 9.99 -1.13 -9.64
N ARG A 114 9.64 -1.00 -10.92
CA ARG A 114 10.55 -1.29 -12.03
C ARG A 114 11.80 -0.41 -12.03
N TYR A 115 11.64 0.86 -11.71
CA TYR A 115 12.77 1.81 -11.66
C TYR A 115 13.81 1.40 -10.60
N TYR A 116 13.37 1.05 -9.39
CA TYR A 116 14.28 0.74 -8.29
C TYR A 116 14.75 -0.72 -8.23
N THR A 117 13.97 -1.65 -8.75
CA THR A 117 14.27 -3.09 -8.65
C THR A 117 14.69 -3.73 -9.97
N GLY A 118 14.38 -3.09 -11.09
CA GLY A 118 14.51 -3.68 -12.42
C GLY A 118 13.53 -4.82 -12.72
N ARG A 119 12.59 -5.11 -11.80
CA ARG A 119 11.66 -6.25 -11.86
C ARG A 119 10.25 -5.80 -12.19
N ASP A 120 9.45 -6.70 -12.73
CA ASP A 120 8.01 -6.47 -12.92
C ASP A 120 7.28 -6.65 -11.59
N TRP A 121 6.50 -5.65 -11.18
CA TRP A 121 5.81 -5.60 -9.89
C TRP A 121 4.82 -6.75 -9.69
N GLU A 122 4.19 -7.22 -10.74
CA GLU A 122 3.18 -8.28 -10.71
C GLU A 122 3.78 -9.68 -11.00
N ASN A 123 5.10 -9.81 -11.13
CA ASN A 123 5.73 -11.12 -11.37
C ASN A 123 5.65 -12.00 -10.11
N VAL A 124 5.04 -13.18 -10.28
CA VAL A 124 4.84 -14.18 -9.21
C VAL A 124 6.15 -14.59 -8.52
N GLU A 125 7.27 -14.60 -9.23
CA GLU A 125 8.57 -14.97 -8.69
C GLU A 125 9.10 -14.00 -7.61
N ASN A 126 8.53 -12.78 -7.55
CA ASN A 126 8.91 -11.81 -6.53
C ASN A 126 8.27 -12.08 -5.16
N TYR A 127 7.26 -12.97 -5.09
CA TYR A 127 6.42 -13.12 -3.90
C TYR A 127 6.31 -14.57 -3.46
N ASP A 128 6.18 -14.78 -2.16
CA ASP A 128 5.91 -16.08 -1.56
C ASP A 128 4.40 -16.38 -1.57
N LEU A 129 3.57 -15.34 -1.45
CA LEU A 129 2.11 -15.42 -1.53
C LEU A 129 1.52 -14.34 -2.42
N MET A 130 0.55 -14.70 -3.28
CA MET A 130 -0.28 -13.75 -4.03
C MET A 130 -1.76 -14.01 -3.72
N LEU A 131 -2.40 -13.10 -2.99
CA LEU A 131 -3.72 -13.32 -2.42
C LEU A 131 -4.78 -12.36 -2.97
N ASN A 132 -5.90 -12.91 -3.45
CA ASN A 132 -7.06 -12.13 -3.86
C ASN A 132 -7.92 -11.78 -2.65
N THR A 133 -7.79 -10.56 -2.17
CA THR A 133 -8.50 -10.06 -0.99
C THR A 133 -10.00 -9.88 -1.21
N ALA A 134 -10.47 -9.81 -2.45
CA ALA A 134 -11.90 -9.74 -2.76
C ALA A 134 -12.59 -11.10 -2.53
N ARG A 135 -11.86 -12.21 -2.69
CA ARG A 135 -12.39 -13.57 -2.48
C ARG A 135 -12.27 -14.02 -1.03
N LEU A 136 -11.19 -13.67 -0.37
CA LEU A 136 -10.90 -14.10 1.00
C LEU A 136 -11.51 -13.18 2.06
N GLY A 137 -11.78 -11.91 1.71
CA GLY A 137 -12.03 -10.88 2.70
C GLY A 137 -10.74 -10.51 3.48
N ILE A 138 -10.86 -9.59 4.43
CA ILE A 138 -9.72 -9.15 5.25
C ILE A 138 -9.29 -10.27 6.19
N ASP A 139 -10.22 -10.81 6.98
CA ASP A 139 -9.93 -11.84 7.98
C ASP A 139 -9.40 -13.12 7.35
N GLY A 140 -10.01 -13.58 6.25
CA GLY A 140 -9.53 -14.74 5.51
C GLY A 140 -8.12 -14.53 4.95
N THR A 141 -7.81 -13.34 4.46
CA THR A 141 -6.46 -13.00 3.98
C THR A 141 -5.44 -13.05 5.12
N VAL A 142 -5.78 -12.49 6.29
CA VAL A 142 -4.93 -12.53 7.49
C VAL A 142 -4.69 -13.97 7.92
N ASN A 143 -5.73 -14.80 7.99
CA ASN A 143 -5.60 -16.20 8.40
C ASN A 143 -4.65 -16.98 7.48
N VAL A 144 -4.78 -16.85 6.15
CA VAL A 144 -3.87 -17.51 5.21
C VAL A 144 -2.41 -17.07 5.41
N ILE A 145 -2.17 -15.79 5.70
CA ILE A 145 -0.81 -15.29 5.98
C ILE A 145 -0.28 -15.89 7.29
N LEU A 146 -1.11 -15.94 8.34
CA LEU A 146 -0.72 -16.50 9.63
C LEU A 146 -0.42 -18.00 9.53
N ASP A 147 -1.24 -18.76 8.82
CA ASP A 147 -1.01 -20.20 8.57
C ASP A 147 0.31 -20.43 7.83
N TYR A 148 0.59 -19.59 6.81
CA TYR A 148 1.86 -19.64 6.08
C TYR A 148 3.08 -19.35 6.99
N LEU A 149 2.98 -18.36 7.87
CA LEU A 149 4.04 -18.04 8.83
C LEU A 149 4.27 -19.20 9.81
N GLU A 150 3.21 -19.85 10.27
CA GLU A 150 3.29 -21.02 11.14
C GLU A 150 3.98 -22.20 10.45
N GLU A 151 3.59 -22.53 9.22
CA GLU A 151 4.22 -23.59 8.42
C GLU A 151 5.70 -23.32 8.11
N ARG A 152 6.08 -22.03 8.04
CA ARG A 152 7.47 -21.61 7.89
C ARG A 152 8.26 -21.57 9.22
N GLY A 153 7.61 -21.85 10.36
CA GLY A 153 8.24 -21.75 11.67
C GLY A 153 8.61 -20.31 12.09
N LEU A 154 7.88 -19.31 11.58
CA LEU A 154 8.12 -17.89 11.82
C LEU A 154 7.13 -17.26 12.82
N ARG A 155 6.30 -18.08 13.47
CA ARG A 155 5.31 -17.67 14.46
C ARG A 155 5.54 -18.34 15.79
#